data_84c1bb620f8564967c68616df5b44a09
#
_entry.id   84c1bb620f8564967c68616df5b44a09
#
_cell.length_a   1.000
_cell.length_b   1.000
_cell.length_c   1.000
_cell.angle_alpha   90.00
_cell.angle_beta   90.00
_cell.angle_gamma   90.00
#
_symmetry.space_group_name_H-M   'P 1'
#
loop_
_entity.id
_entity.type
_entity.pdbx_description
1 polymer ?
#
loop_
_entity_poly.entity_id
_entity_poly.type
_entity_poly.pdbx_seq_one_letter_code
_entity_poly.pdbx_strand_id
1 'polypeptide(L)'
;MNPTTFDGAAAESLRWAWAEIDLGAIEHNVRLIRRWIAPADVWAVVKADGYGHGAVVVAQRTLAAGAAGLCVALAAEGAELRAAGIDAPILVFAQQPPEHLALMRAHGLIATAFTADYIAALDEVAAGDGGKPWPVHVDVDTGMQRVGVSWRDPVASIRAVVAAPHLDFAGIYTHFACADDPTSPATAAQLARFDTVLSDLDRLSLRPRLVHAANSAAAVSAPTSRLSFVRAGIALYGISPGAGVDHLVAGLRPAMSLKARVSHVKTVEAGSFISYGWRHRFSQRTNVITVPCGYADGVPRRLGTLADGPGAPNGQGAEVLVGGQRRPIVGVVTMDQFMVDVGDDDVAVGDEVVLIGTQGDERIPASEWADRLGTIGYEIVCGISRRIPRVTVG
;
A
#
# COMPACT_ATOMS: atom_id res chain seq x y z
N MET A 1 -25.62 0.68 8.00
CA MET A 1 -25.95 0.60 6.55
C MET A 1 -24.97 -0.38 5.95
N ASN A 2 -25.43 -1.52 5.44
CA ASN A 2 -24.56 -2.52 4.81
C ASN A 2 -23.82 -1.89 3.63
N PRO A 3 -22.51 -2.07 3.48
CA PRO A 3 -21.83 -1.75 2.25
C PRO A 3 -22.34 -2.73 1.17
N THR A 4 -23.08 -2.22 0.22
CA THR A 4 -23.48 -2.95 -0.98
C THR A 4 -22.20 -3.34 -1.72
N THR A 5 -21.86 -4.62 -1.71
CA THR A 5 -20.92 -5.21 -2.68
C THR A 5 -21.57 -5.07 -4.05
N PHE A 6 -21.13 -4.07 -4.81
CA PHE A 6 -21.50 -3.97 -6.22
C PHE A 6 -20.82 -5.10 -6.98
N ASP A 7 -21.59 -5.88 -7.70
CA ASP A 7 -21.08 -6.82 -8.70
C ASP A 7 -20.23 -6.03 -9.72
N GLY A 8 -19.01 -6.50 -10.04
CA GLY A 8 -18.05 -5.75 -10.83
C GLY A 8 -18.60 -5.23 -12.17
N ALA A 9 -19.45 -6.00 -12.84
CA ALA A 9 -20.12 -5.59 -14.08
C ALA A 9 -21.14 -4.44 -13.87
N ALA A 10 -21.76 -4.34 -12.70
CA ALA A 10 -22.68 -3.25 -12.38
C ALA A 10 -21.94 -1.94 -12.03
N ALA A 11 -20.73 -2.02 -11.48
CA ALA A 11 -19.91 -0.86 -11.15
C ALA A 11 -19.38 -0.15 -12.42
N GLU A 12 -19.02 -0.89 -13.46
CA GLU A 12 -18.61 -0.36 -14.77
C GLU A 12 -19.73 0.44 -15.46
N SER A 13 -20.98 0.05 -15.25
CA SER A 13 -22.15 0.74 -15.85
C SER A 13 -22.49 2.08 -15.19
N LEU A 14 -22.03 2.32 -13.96
CA LEU A 14 -22.38 3.51 -13.17
C LEU A 14 -21.40 4.66 -13.32
N ARG A 15 -20.16 4.40 -13.74
CA ARG A 15 -19.12 5.40 -13.86
C ARG A 15 -18.10 5.05 -14.94
N TRP A 16 -17.73 6.05 -15.73
CA TRP A 16 -16.73 5.93 -16.80
C TRP A 16 -15.28 6.13 -16.29
N ALA A 17 -15.01 5.72 -15.04
CA ALA A 17 -13.67 5.63 -14.47
C ALA A 17 -13.67 4.52 -13.42
N TRP A 18 -12.68 3.61 -13.46
CA TRP A 18 -12.56 2.44 -12.57
C TRP A 18 -11.11 2.06 -12.36
N ALA A 19 -10.84 1.32 -11.28
CA ALA A 19 -9.56 0.67 -11.03
C ALA A 19 -9.72 -0.84 -11.22
N GLU A 20 -9.02 -1.42 -12.19
CA GLU A 20 -8.90 -2.87 -12.32
C GLU A 20 -7.88 -3.38 -11.31
N ILE A 21 -8.26 -4.43 -10.57
CA ILE A 21 -7.41 -5.11 -9.61
C ILE A 21 -7.14 -6.52 -10.09
N ASP A 22 -5.93 -6.76 -10.59
CA ASP A 22 -5.49 -8.06 -11.07
C ASP A 22 -5.10 -8.98 -9.90
N LEU A 23 -6.01 -9.87 -9.55
CA LEU A 23 -5.80 -10.85 -8.48
C LEU A 23 -4.77 -11.92 -8.88
N GLY A 24 -4.62 -12.21 -10.17
CA GLY A 24 -3.56 -13.09 -10.68
C GLY A 24 -2.17 -12.48 -10.51
N ALA A 25 -2.03 -11.16 -10.66
CA ALA A 25 -0.80 -10.43 -10.36
C ALA A 25 -0.47 -10.51 -8.86
N ILE A 26 -1.45 -10.30 -7.96
CA ILE A 26 -1.28 -10.47 -6.51
C ILE A 26 -0.78 -11.89 -6.18
N GLU A 27 -1.43 -12.92 -6.70
CA GLU A 27 -1.06 -14.32 -6.49
C GLU A 27 0.37 -14.60 -6.99
N HIS A 28 0.71 -14.14 -8.19
CA HIS A 28 2.05 -14.23 -8.76
C HIS A 28 3.09 -13.60 -7.84
N ASN A 29 2.83 -12.37 -7.36
CA ASN A 29 3.77 -11.63 -6.52
C ASN A 29 3.99 -12.32 -5.17
N VAL A 30 2.93 -12.85 -4.53
CA VAL A 30 3.08 -13.65 -3.29
C VAL A 30 3.97 -14.86 -3.52
N ARG A 31 3.73 -15.64 -4.59
CA ARG A 31 4.55 -16.81 -4.92
C ARG A 31 5.99 -16.43 -5.23
N LEU A 32 6.21 -15.31 -5.89
CA LEU A 32 7.54 -14.79 -6.21
C LEU A 32 8.28 -14.39 -4.91
N ILE A 33 7.64 -13.61 -4.03
CA ILE A 33 8.22 -13.19 -2.75
C ILE A 33 8.55 -14.42 -1.89
N ARG A 34 7.64 -15.41 -1.81
CA ARG A 34 7.90 -16.66 -1.08
C ARG A 34 9.17 -17.37 -1.56
N ARG A 35 9.43 -17.38 -2.87
CA ARG A 35 10.69 -17.97 -3.42
C ARG A 35 11.91 -17.16 -2.99
N TRP A 36 11.81 -15.83 -2.97
CA TRP A 36 12.94 -14.98 -2.56
C TRP A 36 13.33 -15.16 -1.11
N ILE A 37 12.35 -15.36 -0.24
CA ILE A 37 12.56 -15.30 1.22
C ILE A 37 12.65 -16.68 1.89
N ALA A 38 12.44 -17.77 1.15
CA ALA A 38 12.48 -19.12 1.73
C ALA A 38 13.73 -19.31 2.61
N PRO A 39 13.62 -19.96 3.79
CA PRO A 39 12.45 -20.67 4.32
C PRO A 39 11.46 -19.80 5.12
N ALA A 40 11.66 -18.48 5.23
CA ALA A 40 10.78 -17.61 5.99
C ALA A 40 9.37 -17.52 5.36
N ASP A 41 8.37 -17.25 6.20
CA ASP A 41 6.99 -17.10 5.75
C ASP A 41 6.70 -15.67 5.22
N VAL A 42 5.61 -15.52 4.45
CA VAL A 42 5.03 -14.22 4.07
C VAL A 42 3.85 -13.91 4.96
N TRP A 43 3.87 -12.73 5.59
CA TRP A 43 2.69 -12.10 6.16
C TRP A 43 2.32 -10.91 5.28
N ALA A 44 1.09 -10.95 4.74
CA ALA A 44 0.62 -9.96 3.79
C ALA A 44 0.14 -8.70 4.50
N VAL A 45 0.69 -7.53 4.15
CA VAL A 45 0.25 -6.24 4.71
C VAL A 45 -0.89 -5.71 3.85
N VAL A 46 -2.10 -5.72 4.41
CA VAL A 46 -3.35 -5.35 3.73
C VAL A 46 -4.04 -4.13 4.33
N LYS A 47 -3.32 -3.34 5.14
CA LYS A 47 -3.80 -2.08 5.71
C LYS A 47 -4.15 -1.06 4.62
N ALA A 48 -4.87 0.01 4.99
CA ALA A 48 -5.30 1.08 4.10
C ALA A 48 -6.07 0.53 2.89
N ASP A 49 -7.07 -0.32 3.17
CA ASP A 49 -7.89 -0.99 2.16
C ASP A 49 -7.03 -1.76 1.13
N GLY A 50 -6.06 -2.58 1.63
CA GLY A 50 -5.13 -3.29 0.75
C GLY A 50 -4.31 -2.34 -0.12
N TYR A 51 -3.78 -1.24 0.45
CA TYR A 51 -3.10 -0.18 -0.32
C TYR A 51 -3.99 0.37 -1.46
N GLY A 52 -5.30 0.52 -1.18
CA GLY A 52 -6.29 0.98 -2.14
C GLY A 52 -6.77 -0.05 -3.15
N HIS A 53 -6.38 -1.33 -3.02
CA HIS A 53 -6.75 -2.41 -3.93
C HIS A 53 -8.00 -3.21 -3.48
N GLY A 54 -8.52 -2.94 -2.27
CA GLY A 54 -9.60 -3.73 -1.65
C GLY A 54 -9.03 -4.79 -0.68
N ALA A 55 -9.10 -4.51 0.63
CA ALA A 55 -8.44 -5.33 1.66
C ALA A 55 -8.93 -6.80 1.66
N VAL A 56 -10.23 -7.02 1.55
CA VAL A 56 -10.83 -8.36 1.66
C VAL A 56 -10.39 -9.27 0.51
N VAL A 57 -10.54 -8.82 -0.74
CA VAL A 57 -10.20 -9.62 -1.92
C VAL A 57 -8.69 -9.89 -2.00
N VAL A 58 -7.87 -8.91 -1.63
CA VAL A 58 -6.41 -9.07 -1.57
C VAL A 58 -6.01 -10.04 -0.46
N ALA A 59 -6.61 -9.93 0.73
CA ALA A 59 -6.33 -10.84 1.85
C ALA A 59 -6.68 -12.30 1.49
N GLN A 60 -7.86 -12.53 0.92
CA GLN A 60 -8.27 -13.86 0.46
C GLN A 60 -7.30 -14.41 -0.58
N ARG A 61 -6.93 -13.62 -1.58
CA ARG A 61 -6.02 -14.05 -2.66
C ARG A 61 -4.60 -14.31 -2.13
N THR A 62 -4.08 -13.46 -1.24
CA THR A 62 -2.72 -13.65 -0.68
C THR A 62 -2.64 -14.90 0.20
N LEU A 63 -3.66 -15.18 1.01
CA LEU A 63 -3.75 -16.41 1.81
C LEU A 63 -3.83 -17.65 0.93
N ALA A 64 -4.67 -17.63 -0.11
CA ALA A 64 -4.76 -18.73 -1.08
C ALA A 64 -3.44 -18.96 -1.82
N ALA A 65 -2.64 -17.91 -2.05
CA ALA A 65 -1.30 -17.99 -2.64
C ALA A 65 -0.21 -18.47 -1.65
N GLY A 66 -0.55 -18.64 -0.37
CA GLY A 66 0.31 -19.20 0.69
C GLY A 66 0.96 -18.17 1.60
N ALA A 67 0.35 -16.99 1.79
CA ALA A 67 0.69 -16.14 2.92
C ALA A 67 0.24 -16.82 4.22
N ALA A 68 1.07 -16.76 5.27
CA ALA A 68 0.82 -17.43 6.56
C ALA A 68 -0.01 -16.56 7.53
N GLY A 69 -0.13 -15.27 7.26
CA GLY A 69 -0.85 -14.33 8.08
C GLY A 69 -1.00 -12.96 7.41
N LEU A 70 -1.71 -12.08 8.08
CA LEU A 70 -2.02 -10.75 7.60
C LEU A 70 -1.53 -9.69 8.60
N CYS A 71 -1.29 -8.48 8.10
CA CYS A 71 -0.95 -7.33 8.92
C CYS A 71 -1.82 -6.13 8.52
N VAL A 72 -2.35 -5.45 9.52
CA VAL A 72 -3.16 -4.25 9.39
C VAL A 72 -2.65 -3.14 10.32
N ALA A 73 -3.12 -1.92 10.17
CA ALA A 73 -2.75 -0.80 11.03
C ALA A 73 -3.79 -0.53 12.12
N LEU A 74 -5.07 -0.77 11.83
CA LEU A 74 -6.18 -0.42 12.69
C LEU A 74 -6.99 -1.66 13.10
N ALA A 75 -7.55 -1.64 14.31
CA ALA A 75 -8.47 -2.66 14.79
C ALA A 75 -9.68 -2.85 13.86
N ALA A 76 -10.21 -1.76 13.32
CA ALA A 76 -11.34 -1.79 12.39
C ALA A 76 -11.02 -2.53 11.09
N GLU A 77 -9.80 -2.38 10.55
CA GLU A 77 -9.36 -3.12 9.36
C GLU A 77 -9.32 -4.64 9.65
N GLY A 78 -8.82 -5.02 10.82
CA GLY A 78 -8.81 -6.42 11.25
C GLY A 78 -10.23 -6.99 11.45
N ALA A 79 -11.14 -6.22 12.04
CA ALA A 79 -12.52 -6.58 12.22
C ALA A 79 -13.26 -6.76 10.89
N GLU A 80 -13.00 -5.90 9.91
CA GLU A 80 -13.53 -6.03 8.53
C GLU A 80 -13.11 -7.36 7.89
N LEU A 81 -11.83 -7.72 8.01
CA LEU A 81 -11.31 -8.99 7.48
C LEU A 81 -11.98 -10.19 8.17
N ARG A 82 -12.18 -10.14 9.50
CA ARG A 82 -12.90 -11.18 10.23
C ARG A 82 -14.38 -11.30 9.81
N ALA A 83 -15.04 -10.15 9.62
CA ALA A 83 -16.42 -10.13 9.12
C ALA A 83 -16.56 -10.75 7.72
N ALA A 84 -15.49 -10.70 6.92
CA ALA A 84 -15.41 -11.37 5.62
C ALA A 84 -15.02 -12.87 5.69
N GLY A 85 -14.98 -13.46 6.89
CA GLY A 85 -14.71 -14.90 7.10
C GLY A 85 -13.22 -15.29 7.02
N ILE A 86 -12.31 -14.36 7.23
CA ILE A 86 -10.88 -14.66 7.24
C ILE A 86 -10.45 -15.08 8.64
N ASP A 87 -9.98 -16.34 8.80
CA ASP A 87 -9.56 -16.92 10.08
C ASP A 87 -8.05 -16.90 10.33
N ALA A 88 -7.24 -16.56 9.31
CA ALA A 88 -5.78 -16.50 9.41
C ALA A 88 -5.32 -15.53 10.51
N PRO A 89 -4.11 -15.68 11.10
CA PRO A 89 -3.57 -14.72 12.04
C PRO A 89 -3.52 -13.29 11.47
N ILE A 90 -3.96 -12.30 12.25
CA ILE A 90 -3.94 -10.87 11.86
C ILE A 90 -3.22 -10.07 12.93
N LEU A 91 -2.07 -9.46 12.57
CA LEU A 91 -1.30 -8.57 13.44
C LEU A 91 -1.69 -7.11 13.21
N VAL A 92 -2.02 -6.41 14.28
CA VAL A 92 -2.26 -4.97 14.28
C VAL A 92 -0.96 -4.24 14.65
N PHE A 93 -0.39 -3.44 13.75
CA PHE A 93 0.94 -2.84 13.89
C PHE A 93 1.06 -1.71 14.91
N ALA A 94 -0.04 -1.13 15.37
CA ALA A 94 -0.02 0.00 16.28
C ALA A 94 -0.83 -0.29 17.55
N GLN A 95 -0.41 0.31 18.67
CA GLN A 95 -1.28 0.39 19.83
C GLN A 95 -2.56 1.12 19.44
N GLN A 96 -3.69 0.57 19.84
CA GLN A 96 -5.00 1.12 19.54
C GLN A 96 -5.53 1.91 20.74
N PRO A 97 -6.46 2.84 20.55
CA PRO A 97 -7.17 3.47 21.67
C PRO A 97 -7.76 2.42 22.61
N PRO A 98 -7.79 2.67 23.94
CA PRO A 98 -8.28 1.68 24.92
C PRO A 98 -9.69 1.17 24.63
N GLU A 99 -10.56 2.02 24.09
CA GLU A 99 -11.93 1.66 23.68
C GLU A 99 -12.01 0.65 22.55
N HIS A 100 -10.93 0.43 21.81
CA HIS A 100 -10.87 -0.56 20.73
C HIS A 100 -10.32 -1.93 21.17
N LEU A 101 -9.81 -2.07 22.42
CA LEU A 101 -9.19 -3.31 22.88
C LEU A 101 -10.18 -4.46 22.95
N ALA A 102 -11.41 -4.19 23.43
CA ALA A 102 -12.47 -5.19 23.46
C ALA A 102 -12.82 -5.68 22.03
N LEU A 103 -12.86 -4.78 21.03
CA LEU A 103 -13.04 -5.15 19.63
C LEU A 103 -11.89 -6.04 19.13
N MET A 104 -10.65 -5.67 19.40
CA MET A 104 -9.49 -6.47 19.00
C MET A 104 -9.54 -7.88 19.60
N ARG A 105 -9.87 -7.97 20.88
CA ARG A 105 -9.97 -9.24 21.60
C ARG A 105 -11.09 -10.12 21.04
N ALA A 106 -12.29 -9.55 20.84
CA ALA A 106 -13.45 -10.27 20.29
C ALA A 106 -13.18 -10.83 18.88
N HIS A 107 -12.36 -10.15 18.09
CA HIS A 107 -11.98 -10.58 16.74
C HIS A 107 -10.68 -11.41 16.70
N GLY A 108 -10.07 -11.74 17.84
CA GLY A 108 -8.86 -12.54 17.91
C GLY A 108 -7.69 -11.93 17.15
N LEU A 109 -7.56 -10.59 17.20
CA LEU A 109 -6.46 -9.88 16.55
C LEU A 109 -5.22 -9.93 17.44
N ILE A 110 -4.03 -10.08 16.84
CA ILE A 110 -2.75 -10.05 17.55
C ILE A 110 -2.41 -8.59 17.83
N ALA A 111 -2.16 -8.26 19.11
CA ALA A 111 -1.84 -6.89 19.50
C ALA A 111 -0.34 -6.59 19.37
N THR A 112 0.00 -5.34 19.07
CA THR A 112 1.35 -4.80 19.24
C THR A 112 1.39 -3.96 20.49
N ALA A 113 2.37 -4.19 21.37
CA ALA A 113 2.55 -3.44 22.61
C ALA A 113 3.99 -2.93 22.75
N PHE A 114 4.14 -1.73 23.35
CA PHE A 114 5.42 -1.11 23.64
C PHE A 114 5.38 -0.14 24.84
N THR A 115 4.23 0.08 25.49
CA THR A 115 4.11 0.89 26.70
C THR A 115 3.51 0.08 27.84
N ALA A 116 3.95 0.36 29.09
CA ALA A 116 3.50 -0.37 30.26
C ALA A 116 1.99 -0.25 30.49
N ASP A 117 1.44 0.96 30.34
CA ASP A 117 0.01 1.21 30.53
C ASP A 117 -0.84 0.43 29.52
N TYR A 118 -0.37 0.33 28.27
CA TYR A 118 -1.07 -0.44 27.24
C TYR A 118 -1.01 -1.95 27.50
N ILE A 119 0.14 -2.45 27.98
CA ILE A 119 0.29 -3.86 28.39
C ILE A 119 -0.68 -4.19 29.52
N ALA A 120 -0.79 -3.32 30.53
CA ALA A 120 -1.74 -3.49 31.62
C ALA A 120 -3.21 -3.48 31.14
N ALA A 121 -3.56 -2.56 30.22
CA ALA A 121 -4.90 -2.50 29.65
C ALA A 121 -5.24 -3.74 28.80
N LEU A 122 -4.28 -4.29 28.04
CA LEU A 122 -4.46 -5.56 27.33
C LEU A 122 -4.72 -6.71 28.28
N ASP A 123 -3.97 -6.83 29.37
CA ASP A 123 -4.12 -7.88 30.36
C ASP A 123 -5.48 -7.79 31.07
N GLU A 124 -5.92 -6.57 31.45
CA GLU A 124 -7.23 -6.33 32.06
C GLU A 124 -8.38 -6.77 31.12
N VAL A 125 -8.33 -6.39 29.85
CA VAL A 125 -9.35 -6.79 28.87
C VAL A 125 -9.33 -8.32 28.66
N ALA A 126 -8.15 -8.93 28.60
CA ALA A 126 -8.01 -10.37 28.42
C ALA A 126 -8.48 -11.18 29.63
N ALA A 127 -8.37 -10.64 30.84
CA ALA A 127 -8.86 -11.26 32.08
C ALA A 127 -10.39 -11.41 32.07
N GLY A 128 -11.09 -10.51 31.40
CA GLY A 128 -12.57 -10.40 31.44
C GLY A 128 -13.31 -11.55 30.75
N ASP A 129 -12.70 -12.28 29.83
CA ASP A 129 -13.37 -13.34 29.04
C ASP A 129 -12.98 -14.78 29.44
N GLY A 130 -11.98 -14.95 30.33
CA GLY A 130 -11.51 -16.27 30.76
C GLY A 130 -10.95 -17.15 29.63
N GLY A 131 -10.67 -16.56 28.47
CA GLY A 131 -10.19 -17.24 27.29
C GLY A 131 -8.70 -17.61 27.32
N LYS A 132 -8.18 -18.03 26.18
CA LYS A 132 -6.74 -18.28 26.03
C LYS A 132 -5.96 -16.97 26.17
N PRO A 133 -4.70 -17.00 26.65
CA PRO A 133 -3.86 -15.82 26.68
C PRO A 133 -3.85 -15.08 25.34
N TRP A 134 -3.92 -13.74 25.40
CA TRP A 134 -3.98 -12.89 24.20
C TRP A 134 -2.60 -12.77 23.57
N PRO A 135 -2.42 -13.15 22.28
CA PRO A 135 -1.11 -13.04 21.64
C PRO A 135 -0.72 -11.58 21.43
N VAL A 136 0.48 -11.24 21.89
CA VAL A 136 1.08 -9.91 21.81
C VAL A 136 2.44 -9.98 21.15
N HIS A 137 2.70 -9.05 20.22
CA HIS A 137 4.03 -8.77 19.71
C HIS A 137 4.57 -7.46 20.31
N VAL A 138 5.86 -7.46 20.66
CA VAL A 138 6.54 -6.24 21.11
C VAL A 138 7.27 -5.61 19.93
N ASP A 139 7.01 -4.33 19.69
CA ASP A 139 7.76 -3.51 18.72
C ASP A 139 8.97 -2.89 19.38
N VAL A 140 10.16 -3.10 18.80
CA VAL A 140 11.44 -2.55 19.27
C VAL A 140 11.93 -1.47 18.31
N ASP A 141 12.02 -0.25 18.78
CA ASP A 141 12.61 0.84 18.00
C ASP A 141 14.13 0.72 17.97
N THR A 142 14.65 0.26 16.85
CA THR A 142 16.09 0.15 16.59
C THR A 142 16.65 1.35 15.82
N GLY A 143 15.79 2.34 15.45
CA GLY A 143 16.23 3.52 14.74
C GLY A 143 15.22 4.14 13.77
N MET A 144 13.99 3.63 13.70
CA MET A 144 12.91 4.26 12.93
C MET A 144 12.38 5.52 13.64
N GLN A 145 12.46 5.57 14.97
CA GLN A 145 12.07 6.71 15.82
C GLN A 145 10.59 7.13 15.66
N ARG A 146 9.72 6.15 15.42
CA ARG A 146 8.29 6.38 15.23
C ARG A 146 7.47 5.87 16.40
N VAL A 147 7.63 4.63 16.75
CA VAL A 147 6.98 3.92 17.87
C VAL A 147 7.90 2.78 18.31
N GLY A 148 7.56 2.09 19.41
CA GLY A 148 8.29 0.92 19.92
C GLY A 148 9.07 1.20 21.20
N VAL A 149 9.46 0.13 21.91
CA VAL A 149 10.37 0.22 23.04
C VAL A 149 11.79 0.51 22.56
N SER A 150 12.53 1.30 23.30
CA SER A 150 13.94 1.55 22.95
C SER A 150 14.75 0.25 22.96
N TRP A 151 15.53 0.00 21.93
CA TRP A 151 16.44 -1.14 21.86
C TRP A 151 17.51 -1.14 22.96
N ARG A 152 17.77 0.02 23.62
CA ARG A 152 18.74 0.17 24.71
C ARG A 152 18.25 -0.39 26.03
N ASP A 153 16.92 -0.41 26.24
CA ASP A 153 16.31 -0.94 27.46
C ASP A 153 14.93 -1.57 27.17
N PRO A 154 14.88 -2.66 26.39
CA PRO A 154 13.61 -3.30 26.02
C PRO A 154 13.13 -4.28 27.11
N VAL A 155 14.02 -4.73 28.01
CA VAL A 155 13.78 -5.86 28.91
C VAL A 155 12.66 -5.59 29.90
N ALA A 156 12.54 -4.37 30.40
CA ALA A 156 11.47 -4.00 31.34
C ALA A 156 10.07 -4.19 30.73
N SER A 157 9.85 -3.67 29.52
CA SER A 157 8.56 -3.81 28.80
C SER A 157 8.29 -5.27 28.41
N ILE A 158 9.31 -6.02 27.97
CA ILE A 158 9.16 -7.43 27.63
C ILE A 158 8.80 -8.26 28.88
N ARG A 159 9.45 -8.02 30.02
CA ARG A 159 9.09 -8.66 31.27
C ARG A 159 7.68 -8.33 31.73
N ALA A 160 7.19 -7.12 31.48
CA ALA A 160 5.82 -6.75 31.79
C ALA A 160 4.82 -7.60 30.97
N VAL A 161 5.07 -7.82 29.68
CA VAL A 161 4.23 -8.72 28.85
C VAL A 161 4.31 -10.18 29.36
N VAL A 162 5.51 -10.67 29.67
CA VAL A 162 5.71 -12.07 30.15
C VAL A 162 5.08 -12.29 31.52
N ALA A 163 5.06 -11.28 32.39
CA ALA A 163 4.49 -11.35 33.73
C ALA A 163 2.96 -11.19 33.76
N ALA A 164 2.37 -10.69 32.67
CA ALA A 164 0.93 -10.51 32.53
C ALA A 164 0.24 -11.88 32.33
N PRO A 165 -0.63 -12.33 33.26
CA PRO A 165 -1.12 -13.72 33.27
C PRO A 165 -2.06 -14.06 32.11
N HIS A 166 -2.66 -13.05 31.51
CA HIS A 166 -3.64 -13.24 30.41
C HIS A 166 -3.05 -12.88 29.04
N LEU A 167 -1.73 -12.56 28.95
CA LEU A 167 -1.05 -12.28 27.70
C LEU A 167 -0.10 -13.43 27.30
N ASP A 168 0.08 -13.63 26.00
CA ASP A 168 1.06 -14.53 25.40
C ASP A 168 2.09 -13.70 24.65
N PHE A 169 3.33 -13.66 25.11
CA PHE A 169 4.44 -13.03 24.38
C PHE A 169 4.75 -13.83 23.12
N ALA A 170 3.92 -13.64 22.10
CA ALA A 170 3.95 -14.41 20.86
C ALA A 170 5.08 -14.01 19.93
N GLY A 171 5.44 -12.72 19.91
CA GLY A 171 6.42 -12.24 18.96
C GLY A 171 7.14 -10.95 19.36
N ILE A 172 8.24 -10.69 18.64
CA ILE A 172 9.02 -9.45 18.74
C ILE A 172 9.45 -9.00 17.35
N TYR A 173 9.48 -7.68 17.13
CA TYR A 173 9.88 -7.17 15.83
C TYR A 173 10.50 -5.77 15.90
N THR A 174 11.12 -5.39 14.78
CA THR A 174 11.55 -4.01 14.50
C THR A 174 11.14 -3.60 13.08
N HIS A 175 11.33 -2.33 12.74
CA HIS A 175 11.06 -1.81 11.39
C HIS A 175 12.22 -0.99 10.87
N PHE A 176 12.66 -1.29 9.64
CA PHE A 176 13.78 -0.59 9.00
C PHE A 176 13.35 0.72 8.34
N ALA A 177 14.18 1.74 8.52
CA ALA A 177 13.95 3.08 7.98
C ALA A 177 14.42 3.25 6.52
N CYS A 178 15.52 2.55 6.15
CA CYS A 178 16.23 2.79 4.88
C CYS A 178 16.54 1.49 4.13
N ALA A 179 15.67 0.47 4.21
CA ALA A 179 15.94 -0.81 3.54
C ALA A 179 15.79 -0.75 2.02
N ASP A 180 15.17 0.29 1.49
CA ASP A 180 15.05 0.63 0.08
C ASP A 180 16.31 1.26 -0.51
N ASP A 181 17.24 1.69 0.35
CA ASP A 181 18.60 2.14 -0.02
C ASP A 181 19.66 1.18 0.52
N PRO A 182 20.12 0.19 -0.28
CA PRO A 182 21.15 -0.76 0.14
C PRO A 182 22.53 -0.11 0.39
N THR A 183 22.76 1.12 -0.04
CA THR A 183 24.02 1.86 0.20
C THR A 183 24.04 2.51 1.58
N SER A 184 22.87 2.68 2.21
CA SER A 184 22.76 3.25 3.55
C SER A 184 23.23 2.23 4.61
N PRO A 185 24.07 2.61 5.58
CA PRO A 185 24.47 1.76 6.69
C PRO A 185 23.33 1.56 7.73
N ALA A 186 22.21 2.29 7.58
CA ALA A 186 21.16 2.33 8.59
C ALA A 186 20.50 0.97 8.82
N THR A 187 20.21 0.22 7.76
CA THR A 187 19.56 -1.10 7.87
C THR A 187 20.46 -2.10 8.62
N ALA A 188 21.76 -2.14 8.30
CA ALA A 188 22.72 -3.00 8.99
C ALA A 188 22.85 -2.60 10.48
N ALA A 189 22.92 -1.29 10.76
CA ALA A 189 22.99 -0.80 12.14
C ALA A 189 21.71 -1.11 12.93
N GLN A 190 20.53 -0.99 12.34
CA GLN A 190 19.26 -1.37 12.99
C GLN A 190 19.21 -2.88 13.26
N LEU A 191 19.64 -3.71 12.30
CA LEU A 191 19.68 -5.16 12.47
C LEU A 191 20.62 -5.55 13.60
N ALA A 192 21.85 -5.00 13.65
CA ALA A 192 22.80 -5.27 14.74
C ALA A 192 22.25 -4.89 16.13
N ARG A 193 21.49 -3.78 16.24
CA ARG A 193 20.80 -3.42 17.49
C ARG A 193 19.71 -4.43 17.84
N PHE A 194 18.96 -4.89 16.84
CA PHE A 194 17.93 -5.91 17.05
C PHE A 194 18.54 -7.24 17.49
N ASP A 195 19.65 -7.67 16.89
CA ASP A 195 20.40 -8.87 17.27
C ASP A 195 20.93 -8.78 18.71
N THR A 196 21.33 -7.59 19.17
CA THR A 196 21.69 -7.36 20.58
C THR A 196 20.51 -7.63 21.49
N VAL A 197 19.33 -7.09 21.16
CA VAL A 197 18.10 -7.34 21.93
C VAL A 197 17.75 -8.83 21.96
N LEU A 198 17.82 -9.52 20.82
CA LEU A 198 17.52 -10.94 20.73
C LEU A 198 18.51 -11.79 21.57
N SER A 199 19.80 -11.43 21.56
CA SER A 199 20.83 -12.08 22.37
C SER A 199 20.59 -11.90 23.86
N ASP A 200 20.13 -10.73 24.29
CA ASP A 200 19.75 -10.46 25.68
C ASP A 200 18.55 -11.30 26.10
N LEU A 201 17.55 -11.44 25.22
CA LEU A 201 16.37 -12.27 25.47
C LEU A 201 16.74 -13.76 25.55
N ASP A 202 17.66 -14.24 24.71
CA ASP A 202 18.17 -15.61 24.77
C ASP A 202 18.84 -15.90 26.12
N ARG A 203 19.69 -14.99 26.60
CA ARG A 203 20.37 -15.13 27.94
C ARG A 203 19.36 -15.15 29.09
N LEU A 204 18.23 -14.47 28.93
CA LEU A 204 17.16 -14.39 29.92
C LEU A 204 16.11 -15.49 29.76
N SER A 205 16.20 -16.33 28.72
CA SER A 205 15.19 -17.33 28.36
C SER A 205 13.81 -16.71 28.10
N LEU A 206 13.79 -15.51 27.51
CA LEU A 206 12.58 -14.71 27.22
C LEU A 206 12.31 -14.58 25.71
N ARG A 207 13.02 -15.30 24.85
CA ARG A 207 12.83 -15.20 23.40
C ARG A 207 11.45 -15.73 23.00
N PRO A 208 10.62 -14.93 22.28
CA PRO A 208 9.33 -15.42 21.81
C PRO A 208 9.49 -16.34 20.60
N ARG A 209 8.40 -17.06 20.25
CA ARG A 209 8.40 -17.99 19.11
C ARG A 209 8.49 -17.31 17.74
N LEU A 210 8.01 -16.07 17.61
CA LEU A 210 8.02 -15.33 16.34
C LEU A 210 8.94 -14.11 16.45
N VAL A 211 9.89 -14.01 15.53
CA VAL A 211 10.82 -12.87 15.42
C VAL A 211 10.78 -12.37 13.99
N HIS A 212 10.55 -11.08 13.78
CA HIS A 212 10.46 -10.53 12.43
C HIS A 212 10.99 -9.10 12.33
N ALA A 213 11.62 -8.77 11.20
CA ALA A 213 12.21 -7.45 10.97
C ALA A 213 11.92 -6.94 9.55
N ALA A 214 12.05 -7.79 8.52
CA ALA A 214 11.99 -7.42 7.13
C ALA A 214 10.62 -6.89 6.70
N ASN A 215 10.63 -5.74 6.01
CA ASN A 215 9.56 -5.22 5.15
C ASN A 215 9.80 -5.66 3.69
N SER A 216 9.02 -5.15 2.72
CA SER A 216 9.18 -5.48 1.30
C SER A 216 10.59 -5.22 0.76
N ALA A 217 11.22 -4.11 1.15
CA ALA A 217 12.56 -3.76 0.71
C ALA A 217 13.61 -4.67 1.34
N ALA A 218 13.59 -4.81 2.68
CA ALA A 218 14.52 -5.66 3.41
C ALA A 218 14.43 -7.14 3.02
N ALA A 219 13.28 -7.59 2.54
CA ALA A 219 13.09 -8.95 2.03
C ALA A 219 14.14 -9.31 0.95
N VAL A 220 14.55 -8.34 0.15
CA VAL A 220 15.50 -8.52 -0.96
C VAL A 220 16.86 -7.90 -0.67
N SER A 221 16.93 -6.75 0.02
CA SER A 221 18.18 -6.03 0.29
C SER A 221 18.94 -6.54 1.50
N ALA A 222 18.26 -7.17 2.48
CA ALA A 222 18.85 -7.64 3.74
C ALA A 222 18.40 -9.06 4.09
N PRO A 223 18.88 -10.11 3.40
CA PRO A 223 18.41 -11.49 3.58
C PRO A 223 18.48 -12.03 5.01
N THR A 224 19.46 -11.60 5.81
CA THR A 224 19.61 -11.98 7.22
C THR A 224 18.49 -11.46 8.12
N SER A 225 17.70 -10.48 7.66
CA SER A 225 16.58 -9.91 8.41
C SER A 225 15.23 -10.65 8.23
N ARG A 226 15.18 -11.68 7.39
CA ARG A 226 13.93 -12.39 7.05
C ARG A 226 13.32 -13.12 8.25
N LEU A 227 14.17 -13.74 9.10
CA LEU A 227 13.82 -14.39 10.37
C LEU A 227 12.61 -15.34 10.24
N SER A 228 11.59 -15.23 11.14
CA SER A 228 10.41 -16.12 11.09
C SER A 228 9.54 -15.82 9.87
N PHE A 229 9.32 -14.55 9.58
CA PHE A 229 8.52 -14.12 8.42
C PHE A 229 8.84 -12.70 7.98
N VAL A 230 8.46 -12.40 6.73
CA VAL A 230 8.56 -11.09 6.11
C VAL A 230 7.20 -10.43 6.05
N ARG A 231 7.13 -9.16 6.44
CA ARG A 231 5.92 -8.34 6.31
C ARG A 231 5.91 -7.67 4.94
N ALA A 232 5.42 -8.42 3.94
CA ALA A 232 5.35 -7.93 2.57
C ALA A 232 4.18 -6.96 2.41
N GLY A 233 4.47 -5.73 1.98
CA GLY A 233 3.49 -4.69 1.67
C GLY A 233 3.48 -4.41 0.17
N ILE A 234 4.07 -3.29 -0.22
CA ILE A 234 3.97 -2.76 -1.61
C ILE A 234 4.40 -3.75 -2.69
N ALA A 235 5.34 -4.64 -2.40
CA ALA A 235 5.78 -5.67 -3.34
C ALA A 235 4.66 -6.68 -3.69
N LEU A 236 3.70 -6.92 -2.78
CA LEU A 236 2.51 -7.74 -3.08
C LEU A 236 1.68 -7.15 -4.21
N TYR A 237 1.63 -5.81 -4.27
CA TYR A 237 0.87 -5.04 -5.25
C TYR A 237 1.66 -4.78 -6.54
N GLY A 238 2.86 -5.38 -6.66
CA GLY A 238 3.68 -5.31 -7.86
C GLY A 238 4.40 -3.98 -8.09
N ILE A 239 4.56 -3.20 -7.03
CA ILE A 239 5.27 -1.93 -7.05
C ILE A 239 6.60 -2.12 -6.31
N SER A 240 7.68 -1.58 -6.90
CA SER A 240 8.98 -1.59 -6.23
C SER A 240 8.95 -0.82 -4.92
N PRO A 241 9.59 -1.34 -3.86
CA PRO A 241 9.70 -0.63 -2.59
C PRO A 241 10.55 0.65 -2.63
N GLY A 242 11.38 0.84 -3.65
CA GLY A 242 12.24 2.01 -3.85
C GLY A 242 13.24 1.80 -4.96
N ALA A 243 13.72 2.90 -5.57
CA ALA A 243 14.63 2.86 -6.72
C ALA A 243 15.94 2.10 -6.44
N GLY A 244 16.44 2.15 -5.20
CA GLY A 244 17.67 1.43 -4.82
C GLY A 244 17.58 -0.09 -4.90
N VAL A 245 16.36 -0.65 -4.92
CA VAL A 245 16.11 -2.10 -4.95
C VAL A 245 15.36 -2.57 -6.20
N ASP A 246 15.09 -1.71 -7.18
CA ASP A 246 14.35 -2.05 -8.41
C ASP A 246 14.94 -3.28 -9.12
N HIS A 247 16.25 -3.35 -9.21
CA HIS A 247 16.95 -4.47 -9.85
C HIS A 247 16.83 -5.80 -9.09
N LEU A 248 16.48 -5.76 -7.80
CA LEU A 248 16.29 -6.94 -6.94
C LEU A 248 14.84 -7.47 -6.98
N VAL A 249 13.89 -6.67 -7.44
CA VAL A 249 12.47 -7.02 -7.45
C VAL A 249 11.92 -7.28 -8.85
N ALA A 250 12.81 -7.62 -9.78
CA ALA A 250 12.42 -8.01 -11.14
C ALA A 250 11.38 -9.14 -11.14
N GLY A 251 10.39 -9.03 -12.00
CA GLY A 251 9.31 -10.01 -12.13
C GLY A 251 8.07 -9.72 -11.31
N LEU A 252 8.05 -8.67 -10.48
CA LEU A 252 6.81 -8.17 -9.89
C LEU A 252 5.85 -7.68 -10.98
N ARG A 253 4.55 -7.97 -10.78
CA ARG A 253 3.47 -7.58 -11.68
C ARG A 253 2.57 -6.57 -10.98
N PRO A 254 2.43 -5.33 -11.48
CA PRO A 254 1.49 -4.37 -10.92
C PRO A 254 0.08 -4.91 -10.93
N ALA A 255 -0.59 -4.79 -9.79
CA ALA A 255 -1.93 -5.32 -9.60
C ALA A 255 -3.03 -4.29 -9.89
N MET A 256 -2.72 -2.99 -9.95
CA MET A 256 -3.71 -1.94 -10.21
C MET A 256 -3.48 -1.31 -11.57
N SER A 257 -4.58 -1.19 -12.34
CA SER A 257 -4.69 -0.27 -13.49
C SER A 257 -5.80 0.72 -13.22
N LEU A 258 -5.55 2.02 -13.45
CA LEU A 258 -6.57 3.07 -13.38
C LEU A 258 -6.99 3.43 -14.79
N LYS A 259 -8.26 3.23 -15.10
CA LYS A 259 -8.83 3.40 -16.43
C LYS A 259 -10.03 4.33 -16.41
N ALA A 260 -10.31 4.92 -17.57
CA ALA A 260 -11.52 5.71 -17.80
C ALA A 260 -11.98 5.55 -19.25
N ARG A 261 -13.15 6.15 -19.57
CA ARG A 261 -13.63 6.32 -20.94
C ARG A 261 -13.70 7.78 -21.28
N VAL A 262 -13.46 8.11 -22.53
CA VAL A 262 -13.63 9.46 -23.06
C VAL A 262 -15.08 9.90 -22.90
N SER A 263 -15.31 11.01 -22.20
CA SER A 263 -16.66 11.55 -21.97
C SER A 263 -17.07 12.62 -22.99
N HIS A 264 -16.10 13.27 -23.62
CA HIS A 264 -16.34 14.32 -24.62
C HIS A 264 -15.13 14.46 -25.54
N VAL A 265 -15.40 14.80 -26.80
CA VAL A 265 -14.38 15.12 -27.82
C VAL A 265 -14.73 16.46 -28.44
N LYS A 266 -13.76 17.33 -28.63
CA LYS A 266 -13.91 18.60 -29.34
C LYS A 266 -12.63 18.98 -30.05
N THR A 267 -12.77 19.71 -31.17
CA THR A 267 -11.66 20.39 -31.81
C THR A 267 -11.44 21.76 -31.19
N VAL A 268 -10.18 22.13 -30.98
CA VAL A 268 -9.75 23.41 -30.42
C VAL A 268 -8.86 24.13 -31.46
N GLU A 269 -9.13 25.40 -31.71
CA GLU A 269 -8.37 26.19 -32.68
C GLU A 269 -7.04 26.68 -32.10
N ALA A 270 -6.06 26.93 -32.99
CA ALA A 270 -4.78 27.55 -32.60
C ALA A 270 -4.98 28.88 -31.88
N GLY A 271 -4.20 29.14 -30.85
CA GLY A 271 -4.31 30.34 -30.02
C GLY A 271 -5.31 30.25 -28.87
N SER A 272 -6.16 29.20 -28.84
CA SER A 272 -7.13 28.97 -27.75
C SER A 272 -6.42 28.57 -26.45
N PHE A 273 -7.05 28.89 -25.31
CA PHE A 273 -6.62 28.48 -23.98
C PHE A 273 -7.55 27.42 -23.41
N ILE A 274 -7.07 26.62 -22.46
CA ILE A 274 -7.87 25.58 -21.81
C ILE A 274 -7.70 25.56 -20.29
N SER A 275 -8.77 25.16 -19.59
CA SER A 275 -8.85 24.93 -18.15
C SER A 275 -8.64 26.19 -17.29
N TYR A 276 -8.67 26.02 -15.97
CA TYR A 276 -8.53 27.11 -15.01
C TYR A 276 -7.17 27.84 -15.14
N GLY A 277 -7.25 29.17 -15.10
CA GLY A 277 -6.06 30.04 -15.14
C GLY A 277 -5.39 30.10 -16.51
N TRP A 278 -5.99 29.49 -17.54
CA TRP A 278 -5.51 29.53 -18.92
C TRP A 278 -4.01 29.18 -19.05
N ARG A 279 -3.57 28.15 -18.33
CA ARG A 279 -2.15 27.79 -18.22
C ARG A 279 -1.60 27.01 -19.40
N HIS A 280 -2.47 26.58 -20.31
CA HIS A 280 -2.09 25.92 -21.56
C HIS A 280 -2.73 26.65 -22.73
N ARG A 281 -1.92 26.98 -23.74
CA ARG A 281 -2.33 27.60 -24.98
C ARG A 281 -1.95 26.72 -26.16
N PHE A 282 -2.90 26.39 -27.00
CA PHE A 282 -2.67 25.58 -28.19
C PHE A 282 -1.91 26.38 -29.26
N SER A 283 -0.83 25.81 -29.80
CA SER A 283 -0.05 26.42 -30.89
C SER A 283 -0.64 26.10 -32.27
N GLN A 284 -1.43 25.05 -32.37
CA GLN A 284 -2.09 24.57 -33.60
C GLN A 284 -3.49 24.09 -33.30
N ARG A 285 -4.30 23.89 -34.37
CA ARG A 285 -5.60 23.22 -34.27
C ARG A 285 -5.36 21.76 -33.84
N THR A 286 -6.18 21.27 -32.92
CA THR A 286 -6.01 19.91 -32.35
C THR A 286 -7.35 19.37 -31.83
N ASN A 287 -7.46 18.04 -31.67
CA ASN A 287 -8.55 17.43 -30.95
C ASN A 287 -8.19 17.26 -29.48
N VAL A 288 -9.17 17.57 -28.63
CA VAL A 288 -9.03 17.46 -27.16
C VAL A 288 -10.17 16.58 -26.65
N ILE A 289 -9.80 15.57 -25.87
CA ILE A 289 -10.75 14.72 -25.14
C ILE A 289 -10.88 15.16 -23.68
N THR A 290 -12.04 14.90 -23.10
CA THR A 290 -12.31 15.05 -21.66
C THR A 290 -12.43 13.68 -21.02
N VAL A 291 -11.70 13.48 -19.93
CA VAL A 291 -11.69 12.27 -19.12
C VAL A 291 -12.41 12.55 -17.80
N PRO A 292 -13.46 11.79 -17.42
CA PRO A 292 -14.30 12.06 -16.25
C PRO A 292 -13.66 11.53 -14.94
N CYS A 293 -12.44 11.97 -14.67
CA CYS A 293 -11.66 11.62 -13.51
C CYS A 293 -10.84 12.85 -13.08
N GLY A 294 -10.82 13.18 -11.80
CA GLY A 294 -10.12 14.37 -11.31
C GLY A 294 -9.50 14.18 -9.92
N TYR A 295 -9.15 15.30 -9.26
CA TYR A 295 -8.44 15.19 -7.99
C TYR A 295 -9.32 14.64 -6.84
N ALA A 296 -10.64 14.72 -6.93
CA ALA A 296 -11.54 14.05 -5.98
C ALA A 296 -11.54 12.51 -6.15
N ASP A 297 -10.99 12.03 -7.26
CA ASP A 297 -10.88 10.61 -7.58
C ASP A 297 -9.50 10.04 -7.29
N GLY A 298 -8.55 10.90 -6.95
CA GLY A 298 -7.17 10.52 -6.69
C GLY A 298 -6.22 10.81 -7.86
N VAL A 299 -6.64 11.58 -8.88
CA VAL A 299 -5.73 12.11 -9.92
C VAL A 299 -5.15 13.43 -9.44
N PRO A 300 -3.91 13.50 -8.99
CA PRO A 300 -3.35 14.69 -8.38
C PRO A 300 -3.41 15.91 -9.31
N ARG A 301 -3.81 17.06 -8.74
CA ARG A 301 -3.93 18.31 -9.51
C ARG A 301 -2.61 18.72 -10.19
N ARG A 302 -1.48 18.34 -9.60
CA ARG A 302 -0.13 18.63 -10.11
C ARG A 302 0.26 17.80 -11.35
N LEU A 303 -0.54 16.82 -11.76
CA LEU A 303 -0.35 16.08 -13.02
C LEU A 303 -0.79 16.88 -14.25
N GLY A 304 -1.60 17.94 -14.07
CA GLY A 304 -1.92 18.88 -15.15
C GLY A 304 -0.77 19.80 -15.52
N THR A 305 -0.95 20.60 -16.56
CA THR A 305 -0.01 21.65 -16.95
C THR A 305 0.13 22.67 -15.83
N LEU A 306 1.31 22.78 -15.25
CA LEU A 306 1.66 23.80 -14.29
C LEU A 306 2.62 24.78 -14.97
N ALA A 307 2.30 26.08 -14.94
CA ALA A 307 3.14 27.09 -15.59
C ALA A 307 4.56 27.15 -14.99
N ASP A 308 4.70 26.92 -13.65
CA ASP A 308 5.98 26.95 -12.95
C ASP A 308 5.91 26.01 -11.74
N GLY A 309 6.63 24.89 -11.78
CA GLY A 309 6.70 23.99 -10.62
C GLY A 309 7.64 22.80 -10.83
N PRO A 310 8.24 22.25 -9.77
CA PRO A 310 9.05 21.05 -9.85
C PRO A 310 8.19 19.88 -10.37
N GLY A 311 8.72 19.12 -11.31
CA GLY A 311 8.09 17.94 -11.88
C GLY A 311 7.33 18.15 -13.19
N ALA A 312 7.37 19.32 -13.77
CA ALA A 312 6.89 19.58 -15.13
C ALA A 312 8.03 20.13 -16.00
N PRO A 313 8.90 19.28 -16.59
CA PRO A 313 9.85 19.74 -17.58
C PRO A 313 9.08 20.46 -18.69
N ASN A 314 9.42 21.71 -18.97
CA ASN A 314 8.80 22.55 -20.00
C ASN A 314 7.29 22.83 -19.85
N GLY A 315 6.72 22.76 -18.61
CA GLY A 315 5.31 23.04 -18.38
C GLY A 315 4.33 22.00 -18.94
N GLN A 316 4.79 20.83 -19.37
CA GLN A 316 3.92 19.76 -19.86
C GLN A 316 3.23 19.03 -18.72
N GLY A 317 1.96 18.67 -18.89
CA GLY A 317 1.22 17.76 -18.03
C GLY A 317 1.79 16.34 -18.04
N ALA A 318 1.33 15.48 -17.11
CA ALA A 318 1.56 14.05 -17.21
C ALA A 318 0.86 13.49 -18.45
N GLU A 319 1.15 12.25 -18.77
CA GLU A 319 0.54 11.59 -19.92
C GLU A 319 -0.49 10.54 -19.47
N VAL A 320 -1.37 10.19 -20.39
CA VAL A 320 -2.26 9.04 -20.35
C VAL A 320 -2.11 8.25 -21.65
N LEU A 321 -2.61 7.01 -21.68
CA LEU A 321 -2.63 6.22 -22.91
C LEU A 321 -4.02 6.32 -23.56
N VAL A 322 -4.04 6.61 -24.85
CA VAL A 322 -5.22 6.62 -25.70
C VAL A 322 -4.87 5.95 -27.02
N GLY A 323 -5.60 4.92 -27.41
CA GLY A 323 -5.31 4.18 -28.63
C GLY A 323 -3.91 3.55 -28.66
N GLY A 324 -3.34 3.17 -27.50
CA GLY A 324 -1.98 2.62 -27.37
C GLY A 324 -0.88 3.66 -27.50
N GLN A 325 -1.18 4.96 -27.41
CA GLN A 325 -0.19 6.03 -27.51
C GLN A 325 -0.23 6.94 -26.30
N ARG A 326 0.92 7.49 -25.92
CA ARG A 326 1.04 8.50 -24.85
C ARG A 326 0.51 9.85 -25.33
N ARG A 327 -0.43 10.42 -24.57
CA ARG A 327 -1.06 11.72 -24.86
C ARG A 327 -1.00 12.62 -23.63
N PRO A 328 -0.60 13.90 -23.78
CA PRO A 328 -0.40 14.80 -22.66
C PRO A 328 -1.70 15.30 -22.06
N ILE A 329 -1.76 15.37 -20.75
CA ILE A 329 -2.80 16.11 -20.02
C ILE A 329 -2.56 17.61 -20.27
N VAL A 330 -3.56 18.32 -20.75
CA VAL A 330 -3.49 19.75 -21.05
C VAL A 330 -4.36 20.58 -20.12
N GLY A 331 -3.82 21.69 -19.65
CA GLY A 331 -4.44 22.52 -18.63
C GLY A 331 -4.41 21.85 -17.24
N VAL A 332 -5.19 22.37 -16.32
CA VAL A 332 -5.21 21.94 -14.91
C VAL A 332 -6.18 20.77 -14.74
N VAL A 333 -5.77 19.74 -14.00
CA VAL A 333 -6.70 18.71 -13.51
C VAL A 333 -7.70 19.36 -12.56
N THR A 334 -9.00 19.19 -12.84
CA THR A 334 -10.08 19.75 -12.01
C THR A 334 -10.58 18.71 -11.00
N MET A 335 -11.64 19.03 -10.25
CA MET A 335 -12.17 18.14 -9.22
C MET A 335 -12.61 16.79 -9.79
N ASP A 336 -13.30 16.81 -10.95
CA ASP A 336 -14.00 15.66 -11.52
C ASP A 336 -13.54 15.29 -12.94
N GLN A 337 -12.68 16.09 -13.58
CA GLN A 337 -12.29 15.94 -14.98
C GLN A 337 -10.89 16.50 -15.25
N PHE A 338 -10.28 15.96 -16.30
CA PHE A 338 -9.12 16.59 -16.95
C PHE A 338 -9.23 16.45 -18.48
N MET A 339 -8.40 17.19 -19.20
CA MET A 339 -8.39 17.21 -20.66
C MET A 339 -7.05 16.70 -21.18
N VAL A 340 -7.09 16.06 -22.34
CA VAL A 340 -5.93 15.45 -23.01
C VAL A 340 -5.90 15.94 -24.46
N ASP A 341 -4.73 16.36 -24.93
CA ASP A 341 -4.49 16.68 -26.33
C ASP A 341 -4.19 15.37 -27.09
N VAL A 342 -5.04 15.03 -28.05
CA VAL A 342 -4.88 13.81 -28.86
C VAL A 342 -4.43 14.10 -30.30
N GLY A 343 -4.13 15.36 -30.61
CA GLY A 343 -3.70 15.74 -31.96
C GLY A 343 -4.80 15.53 -32.98
N ASP A 344 -4.43 14.89 -34.09
CA ASP A 344 -5.36 14.56 -35.18
C ASP A 344 -5.88 13.11 -35.08
N ASP A 345 -5.68 12.43 -33.94
CA ASP A 345 -6.16 11.05 -33.75
C ASP A 345 -7.68 10.98 -33.83
N ASP A 346 -8.17 9.91 -34.43
CA ASP A 346 -9.61 9.58 -34.48
C ASP A 346 -10.01 8.91 -33.15
N VAL A 347 -10.44 9.71 -32.18
CA VAL A 347 -10.87 9.26 -30.86
C VAL A 347 -12.33 9.58 -30.66
N ALA A 348 -13.10 8.59 -30.22
CA ALA A 348 -14.54 8.70 -29.98
C ALA A 348 -14.90 8.73 -28.48
N VAL A 349 -16.09 9.27 -28.20
CA VAL A 349 -16.71 9.15 -26.87
C VAL A 349 -16.93 7.67 -26.55
N GLY A 350 -16.46 7.23 -25.37
CA GLY A 350 -16.50 5.85 -24.93
C GLY A 350 -15.19 5.09 -25.10
N ASP A 351 -14.23 5.60 -25.87
CA ASP A 351 -12.91 4.98 -26.00
C ASP A 351 -12.17 4.92 -24.66
N GLU A 352 -11.36 3.86 -24.48
CA GLU A 352 -10.60 3.65 -23.27
C GLU A 352 -9.42 4.61 -23.15
N VAL A 353 -9.28 5.17 -21.96
CA VAL A 353 -8.11 5.95 -21.53
C VAL A 353 -7.46 5.23 -20.35
N VAL A 354 -6.16 4.95 -20.44
CA VAL A 354 -5.39 4.35 -19.33
C VAL A 354 -4.55 5.43 -18.65
N LEU A 355 -4.83 5.64 -17.37
CA LEU A 355 -4.13 6.62 -16.54
C LEU A 355 -2.93 5.99 -15.85
N ILE A 356 -3.11 4.77 -15.34
CA ILE A 356 -2.07 3.88 -14.78
C ILE A 356 -2.34 2.49 -15.35
N GLY A 357 -1.35 1.84 -15.93
CA GLY A 357 -1.50 0.52 -16.53
C GLY A 357 -0.88 0.42 -17.92
N THR A 358 -1.36 -0.52 -18.71
CA THR A 358 -0.85 -0.85 -20.06
C THR A 358 -1.96 -0.74 -21.09
N GLN A 359 -1.64 -0.21 -22.26
CA GLN A 359 -2.51 -0.22 -23.44
C GLN A 359 -1.65 -0.43 -24.69
N GLY A 360 -1.85 -1.56 -25.40
CA GLY A 360 -0.94 -1.99 -26.45
C GLY A 360 0.46 -2.27 -25.88
N ASP A 361 1.48 -1.69 -26.50
CA ASP A 361 2.89 -1.85 -26.08
C ASP A 361 3.33 -0.75 -25.06
N GLU A 362 2.49 0.25 -24.84
CA GLU A 362 2.79 1.37 -23.94
C GLU A 362 2.30 1.11 -22.52
N ARG A 363 3.03 1.70 -21.55
CA ARG A 363 2.74 1.56 -20.12
C ARG A 363 3.01 2.84 -19.35
N ILE A 364 2.10 3.16 -18.41
CA ILE A 364 2.28 4.22 -17.40
C ILE A 364 2.21 3.55 -16.01
N PRO A 365 3.36 3.33 -15.34
CA PRO A 365 3.38 2.78 -13.98
C PRO A 365 3.03 3.85 -12.95
N ALA A 366 2.55 3.44 -11.77
CA ALA A 366 2.30 4.37 -10.66
C ALA A 366 3.57 5.12 -10.19
N SER A 367 4.76 4.53 -10.39
CA SER A 367 6.04 5.18 -10.09
C SER A 367 6.29 6.41 -10.97
N GLU A 368 5.83 6.44 -12.22
CA GLU A 368 5.96 7.61 -13.10
C GLU A 368 5.21 8.83 -12.55
N TRP A 369 4.01 8.61 -12.00
CA TRP A 369 3.30 9.69 -11.28
C TRP A 369 4.03 10.09 -10.01
N ALA A 370 4.54 9.12 -9.26
CA ALA A 370 5.28 9.36 -8.03
C ALA A 370 6.54 10.22 -8.29
N ASP A 371 7.35 9.86 -9.28
CA ASP A 371 8.55 10.60 -9.67
C ASP A 371 8.23 12.04 -10.07
N ARG A 372 7.17 12.22 -10.86
CA ARG A 372 6.72 13.54 -11.29
C ARG A 372 6.24 14.42 -10.14
N LEU A 373 5.67 13.81 -9.11
CA LEU A 373 5.11 14.50 -7.94
C LEU A 373 6.13 14.66 -6.80
N GLY A 374 7.28 14.00 -6.88
CA GLY A 374 8.28 13.95 -5.82
C GLY A 374 7.81 13.13 -4.61
N THR A 375 7.12 12.00 -4.87
CA THR A 375 6.61 11.09 -3.86
C THR A 375 6.92 9.63 -4.20
N ILE A 376 6.20 8.67 -3.64
CA ILE A 376 6.40 7.22 -3.80
C ILE A 376 5.14 6.52 -4.32
N GLY A 377 5.32 5.41 -5.03
CA GLY A 377 4.21 4.63 -5.61
C GLY A 377 3.15 4.20 -4.59
N TYR A 378 3.53 4.06 -3.32
CA TYR A 378 2.61 3.79 -2.20
C TYR A 378 1.52 4.86 -2.08
N GLU A 379 1.92 6.15 -2.10
CA GLU A 379 1.00 7.27 -1.97
C GLU A 379 0.05 7.33 -3.17
N ILE A 380 0.57 7.06 -4.37
CA ILE A 380 -0.24 7.08 -5.59
C ILE A 380 -1.40 6.08 -5.51
N VAL A 381 -1.11 4.80 -5.24
CA VAL A 381 -2.15 3.76 -5.23
C VAL A 381 -3.10 3.90 -4.04
N CYS A 382 -2.59 4.26 -2.86
CA CYS A 382 -3.43 4.56 -1.69
C CYS A 382 -4.30 5.81 -1.89
N GLY A 383 -3.87 6.75 -2.73
CA GLY A 383 -4.57 8.00 -3.02
C GLY A 383 -5.78 7.84 -3.94
N ILE A 384 -5.93 6.71 -4.65
CA ILE A 384 -7.10 6.45 -5.48
C ILE A 384 -8.34 6.35 -4.60
N SER A 385 -9.25 7.30 -4.74
CA SER A 385 -10.36 7.49 -3.81
C SER A 385 -11.41 6.38 -3.94
N ARG A 386 -12.26 6.25 -2.90
CA ARG A 386 -13.39 5.31 -2.92
C ARG A 386 -14.49 5.67 -3.92
N ARG A 387 -14.42 6.84 -4.55
CA ARG A 387 -15.30 7.21 -5.67
C ARG A 387 -15.01 6.40 -6.94
N ILE A 388 -13.80 5.85 -7.07
CA ILE A 388 -13.39 4.97 -8.15
C ILE A 388 -13.77 3.52 -7.76
N PRO A 389 -14.69 2.86 -8.47
CA PRO A 389 -15.01 1.45 -8.23
C PRO A 389 -13.79 0.56 -8.51
N ARG A 390 -13.60 -0.48 -7.68
CA ARG A 390 -12.61 -1.53 -7.91
C ARG A 390 -13.27 -2.69 -8.62
N VAL A 391 -12.72 -3.07 -9.76
CA VAL A 391 -13.16 -4.20 -10.57
C VAL A 391 -12.08 -5.26 -10.53
N THR A 392 -12.39 -6.43 -10.00
CA THR A 392 -11.42 -7.53 -9.92
C THR A 392 -11.31 -8.25 -11.27
N VAL A 393 -10.07 -8.53 -11.68
CA VAL A 393 -9.73 -9.30 -12.88
C VAL A 393 -8.67 -10.36 -12.53
N GLY A 394 -8.50 -11.39 -13.33
CA GLY A 394 -7.44 -12.42 -13.21
C GLY A 394 -7.80 -13.60 -12.32
#